data_cd30634a6d4a4af6bf7760a073d32dca
#
_entry.id   cd30634a6d4a4af6bf7760a073d32dca
#
_cell.length_a   1.000
_cell.length_b   1.000
_cell.length_c   1.000
_cell.angle_alpha   90.00
_cell.angle_beta   90.00
_cell.angle_gamma   90.00
#
_symmetry.space_group_name_H-M   'P 1'
#
loop_
_entity.id
_entity.type
_entity.pdbx_description
1 polymer ?
#
loop_
_entity_poly.entity_id
_entity_poly.type
_entity_poly.pdbx_seq_one_letter_code
_entity_poly.pdbx_strand_id
1 'polypeptide(L)'
;MRLIYGNLQSSVMRLLGEQKKSLTEYRMMNFCIKKEVNGRNLIYNNFTKLLAELSEEEYSALKSGEIKYSSLLDELISKWFLVPISNDDVQLCEQIFNLISLSSKKVGINNFVIFTTSDCNARCFYCFENGVQRENMSEQTALDVCEYIKKVSNGEKVSLKWFGGEPLYNAKVIDIISNYLKSNEIEFSSKMTSNGFLFDDSTILRAKESWNLKRVQITLDGTEKVYNKIKNYIYTDCPNPFKRVIGNISKLIENQICVTIRLNVSDANRSD
;
A
#
# COMPACT_ATOMS: atom_id res chain seq x y z
N MET A 1 -1.10 -6.71 30.97
CA MET A 1 -0.87 -6.18 29.61
C MET A 1 -2.10 -6.36 28.74
N ARG A 2 -2.50 -5.36 27.95
CA ARG A 2 -3.63 -5.41 27.03
C ARG A 2 -3.16 -5.28 25.58
N LEU A 3 -3.34 -6.32 24.76
CA LEU A 3 -3.05 -6.22 23.32
C LEU A 3 -4.04 -5.27 22.64
N ILE A 4 -3.54 -4.25 21.94
CA ILE A 4 -4.36 -3.24 21.23
C ILE A 4 -4.45 -3.57 19.74
N TYR A 5 -3.34 -3.99 19.14
CA TYR A 5 -3.23 -4.25 17.71
C TYR A 5 -2.23 -5.37 17.42
N GLY A 6 -2.47 -6.04 16.31
CA GLY A 6 -1.59 -7.06 15.76
C GLY A 6 -2.29 -8.41 15.58
N ASN A 7 -1.68 -9.26 14.76
CA ASN A 7 -2.21 -10.58 14.43
C ASN A 7 -1.29 -11.68 14.96
N LEU A 8 -1.72 -12.34 16.05
CA LEU A 8 -1.02 -13.48 16.65
C LEU A 8 -0.93 -14.70 15.71
N GLN A 9 -1.73 -14.75 14.64
CA GLN A 9 -1.70 -15.79 13.62
C GLN A 9 -0.96 -15.35 12.34
N SER A 10 -0.23 -14.24 12.37
CA SER A 10 0.58 -13.80 11.24
C SER A 10 1.64 -14.85 10.85
N SER A 11 2.11 -14.82 9.61
CA SER A 11 3.17 -15.74 9.16
C SER A 11 4.43 -15.63 10.03
N VAL A 12 4.77 -14.41 10.47
CA VAL A 12 5.90 -14.17 11.38
C VAL A 12 5.67 -14.86 12.72
N MET A 13 4.50 -14.68 13.36
CA MET A 13 4.19 -15.30 14.65
C MET A 13 4.12 -16.82 14.57
N ARG A 14 3.61 -17.37 13.46
CA ARG A 14 3.58 -18.83 13.24
C ARG A 14 4.99 -19.42 13.09
N LEU A 15 5.88 -18.72 12.40
CA LEU A 15 7.28 -19.17 12.22
C LEU A 15 8.12 -19.01 13.49
N LEU A 16 7.87 -17.96 14.28
CA LEU A 16 8.49 -17.78 15.59
C LEU A 16 8.07 -18.89 16.55
N GLY A 17 6.83 -19.33 16.45
CA GLY A 17 6.26 -20.30 17.40
C GLY A 17 6.01 -19.71 18.79
N GLU A 18 5.66 -20.57 19.73
CA GLU A 18 5.43 -20.19 21.11
C GLU A 18 6.76 -20.20 21.88
N GLN A 19 7.13 -19.05 22.45
CA GLN A 19 8.29 -18.94 23.32
C GLN A 19 7.87 -19.30 24.76
N LYS A 20 8.47 -20.35 25.31
CA LYS A 20 8.24 -20.77 26.70
C LYS A 20 9.27 -20.16 27.63
N LYS A 21 8.82 -19.81 28.84
CA LYS A 21 9.70 -19.31 29.88
C LYS A 21 10.76 -20.38 30.24
N SER A 22 12.00 -19.94 30.37
CA SER A 22 13.12 -20.75 30.83
C SER A 22 13.79 -20.11 32.02
N LEU A 23 14.68 -20.86 32.72
CA LEU A 23 15.49 -20.37 33.83
C LEU A 23 16.68 -19.54 33.32
N THR A 24 16.39 -18.39 32.72
CA THR A 24 17.39 -17.47 32.16
C THR A 24 16.94 -16.03 32.34
N GLU A 25 17.86 -15.11 32.18
CA GLU A 25 17.57 -13.67 32.15
C GLU A 25 16.98 -13.29 30.77
N TYR A 26 16.10 -12.30 30.78
CA TYR A 26 15.41 -11.79 29.61
C TYR A 26 15.72 -10.33 29.38
N ARG A 27 15.77 -9.93 28.12
CA ARG A 27 15.82 -8.55 27.68
C ARG A 27 14.71 -8.25 26.69
N MET A 28 14.43 -6.97 26.47
CA MET A 28 13.57 -6.59 25.36
C MET A 28 14.17 -7.03 24.02
N MET A 29 13.30 -7.52 23.14
CA MET A 29 13.67 -7.76 21.74
C MET A 29 14.12 -6.45 21.08
N ASN A 30 15.20 -6.49 20.28
CA ASN A 30 15.79 -5.29 19.64
C ASN A 30 14.80 -4.47 18.80
N PHE A 31 13.72 -5.10 18.34
CA PHE A 31 12.68 -4.46 17.53
C PHE A 31 11.56 -3.82 18.34
N CYS A 32 11.66 -3.79 19.67
CA CYS A 32 10.65 -3.23 20.56
C CYS A 32 10.90 -1.77 20.88
N ILE A 33 9.83 -0.98 20.83
CA ILE A 33 9.81 0.44 21.23
C ILE A 33 8.86 0.59 22.41
N LYS A 34 9.33 1.26 23.47
CA LYS A 34 8.52 1.69 24.63
C LYS A 34 8.23 3.19 24.51
N LYS A 35 6.98 3.60 24.63
CA LYS A 35 6.62 5.02 24.59
C LYS A 35 5.36 5.31 25.38
N GLU A 36 5.36 6.42 26.10
CA GLU A 36 4.16 7.03 26.65
C GLU A 36 3.56 8.00 25.61
N VAL A 37 2.26 7.85 25.34
CA VAL A 37 1.53 8.67 24.40
C VAL A 37 0.16 9.01 24.99
N ASN A 38 -0.12 10.28 25.21
CA ASN A 38 -1.40 10.77 25.75
C ASN A 38 -1.79 10.06 27.07
N GLY A 39 -0.85 9.90 27.99
CA GLY A 39 -1.06 9.23 29.28
C GLY A 39 -1.23 7.70 29.18
N ARG A 40 -0.92 7.09 28.04
CA ARG A 40 -0.97 5.64 27.82
C ARG A 40 0.44 5.09 27.66
N ASN A 41 0.76 4.05 28.39
CA ASN A 41 2.04 3.37 28.33
C ASN A 41 2.02 2.26 27.28
N LEU A 42 2.71 2.46 26.18
CA LEU A 42 2.65 1.58 25.02
C LEU A 42 3.99 0.86 24.80
N ILE A 43 3.89 -0.41 24.40
CA ILE A 43 4.99 -1.20 23.86
C ILE A 43 4.62 -1.71 22.46
N TYR A 44 5.51 -1.51 21.50
CA TYR A 44 5.34 -1.95 20.13
C TYR A 44 6.52 -2.79 19.67
N ASN A 45 6.26 -3.97 19.13
CA ASN A 45 7.27 -4.78 18.49
C ASN A 45 7.15 -4.62 16.96
N ASN A 46 8.14 -3.97 16.37
CA ASN A 46 8.14 -3.68 14.92
C ASN A 46 8.32 -4.94 14.05
N PHE A 47 8.86 -6.02 14.60
CA PHE A 47 9.00 -7.29 13.87
C PHE A 47 7.68 -8.07 13.82
N THR A 48 7.07 -8.31 14.97
CA THR A 48 5.80 -9.05 15.09
C THR A 48 4.58 -8.21 14.78
N LYS A 49 4.73 -6.87 14.71
CA LYS A 49 3.65 -5.87 14.55
C LYS A 49 2.62 -5.88 15.67
N LEU A 50 3.01 -6.37 16.84
CA LEU A 50 2.15 -6.36 18.02
C LEU A 50 2.29 -5.03 18.76
N LEU A 51 1.16 -4.43 19.13
CA LEU A 51 1.08 -3.24 19.99
C LEU A 51 0.27 -3.58 21.24
N ALA A 52 0.84 -3.33 22.41
CA ALA A 52 0.18 -3.54 23.68
C ALA A 52 0.25 -2.28 24.57
N GLU A 53 -0.74 -2.15 25.44
CA GLU A 53 -0.82 -1.17 26.49
C GLU A 53 -0.50 -1.83 27.83
N LEU A 54 0.31 -1.16 28.62
CA LEU A 54 0.74 -1.56 29.96
C LEU A 54 0.10 -0.64 31.00
N SER A 55 -0.22 -1.17 32.18
CA SER A 55 -0.53 -0.31 33.34
C SER A 55 0.71 0.48 33.74
N GLU A 56 0.54 1.51 34.57
CA GLU A 56 1.67 2.31 35.11
C GLU A 56 2.68 1.42 35.88
N GLU A 57 2.15 0.48 36.65
CA GLU A 57 2.98 -0.47 37.41
C GLU A 57 3.75 -1.42 36.48
N GLU A 58 3.10 -1.98 35.48
CA GLU A 58 3.70 -2.85 34.46
C GLU A 58 4.78 -2.14 33.65
N TYR A 59 4.53 -0.89 33.28
CA TYR A 59 5.47 -0.09 32.50
C TYR A 59 6.70 0.32 33.32
N SER A 60 6.49 0.68 34.58
CA SER A 60 7.57 0.98 35.53
C SER A 60 8.44 -0.25 35.80
N ALA A 61 7.83 -1.42 36.02
CA ALA A 61 8.53 -2.69 36.17
C ALA A 61 9.36 -3.06 34.93
N LEU A 62 8.81 -2.80 33.73
CA LEU A 62 9.55 -3.02 32.49
C LEU A 62 10.70 -2.03 32.27
N LYS A 63 10.60 -0.82 32.81
CA LYS A 63 11.67 0.20 32.77
C LYS A 63 12.82 -0.14 33.74
N SER A 64 12.49 -0.56 34.97
CA SER A 64 13.49 -0.91 36.00
C SER A 64 14.16 -2.26 35.73
N GLY A 65 13.58 -3.11 34.89
CA GLY A 65 14.01 -4.49 34.68
C GLY A 65 13.54 -5.46 35.79
N GLU A 66 12.80 -4.95 36.78
CA GLU A 66 12.28 -5.74 37.90
C GLU A 66 10.81 -6.15 37.66
N ILE A 67 10.57 -7.13 36.79
CA ILE A 67 9.22 -7.65 36.56
C ILE A 67 8.88 -8.65 37.67
N LYS A 68 8.18 -8.18 38.70
CA LYS A 68 7.79 -8.98 39.87
C LYS A 68 6.59 -9.93 39.58
N TYR A 69 5.78 -9.63 38.58
CA TYR A 69 4.56 -10.40 38.25
C TYR A 69 4.88 -11.46 37.21
N SER A 70 4.81 -12.74 37.62
CA SER A 70 5.09 -13.86 36.72
C SER A 70 4.16 -13.88 35.50
N SER A 71 2.89 -13.50 35.66
CA SER A 71 1.91 -13.43 34.58
C SER A 71 2.27 -12.40 33.49
N LEU A 72 2.73 -11.21 33.87
CA LEU A 72 3.19 -10.21 32.91
C LEU A 72 4.43 -10.68 32.16
N LEU A 73 5.38 -11.28 32.88
CA LEU A 73 6.59 -11.83 32.28
C LEU A 73 6.27 -12.91 31.25
N ASP A 74 5.36 -13.84 31.62
CA ASP A 74 4.92 -14.92 30.73
C ASP A 74 4.22 -14.39 29.46
N GLU A 75 3.39 -13.35 29.61
CA GLU A 75 2.72 -12.69 28.48
C GLU A 75 3.73 -11.97 27.56
N LEU A 76 4.70 -11.24 28.11
CA LEU A 76 5.71 -10.54 27.35
C LEU A 76 6.61 -11.51 26.57
N ILE A 77 6.95 -12.65 27.17
CA ILE A 77 7.73 -13.72 26.54
C ILE A 77 6.91 -14.38 25.44
N SER A 78 5.71 -14.85 25.73
CA SER A 78 4.87 -15.57 24.75
C SER A 78 4.53 -14.75 23.51
N LYS A 79 4.50 -13.43 23.64
CA LYS A 79 4.22 -12.48 22.55
C LYS A 79 5.48 -11.84 21.92
N TRP A 80 6.68 -12.35 22.26
CA TRP A 80 7.94 -11.92 21.68
C TRP A 80 8.28 -10.44 21.93
N PHE A 81 7.83 -9.87 23.05
CA PHE A 81 8.33 -8.58 23.53
C PHE A 81 9.65 -8.75 24.30
N LEU A 82 9.80 -9.87 24.98
CA LEU A 82 11.03 -10.25 25.68
C LEU A 82 11.62 -11.52 25.07
N VAL A 83 12.95 -11.57 25.02
CA VAL A 83 13.74 -12.72 24.55
C VAL A 83 14.85 -13.01 25.57
N PRO A 84 15.33 -14.29 25.66
CA PRO A 84 16.51 -14.61 26.46
C PRO A 84 17.69 -13.73 26.07
N ILE A 85 18.52 -13.34 27.06
CA ILE A 85 19.72 -12.52 26.79
C ILE A 85 20.66 -13.20 25.80
N SER A 86 20.74 -14.52 25.84
CA SER A 86 21.56 -15.34 24.92
C SER A 86 21.01 -15.42 23.49
N ASN A 87 19.79 -14.93 23.24
CA ASN A 87 19.17 -15.05 21.93
C ASN A 87 19.65 -13.92 20.98
N ASP A 88 20.15 -14.29 19.82
CA ASP A 88 20.38 -13.36 18.72
C ASP A 88 19.08 -13.17 17.94
N ASP A 89 18.28 -12.21 18.37
CA ASP A 89 16.99 -11.91 17.78
C ASP A 89 17.12 -11.22 16.40
N VAL A 90 18.25 -10.63 16.07
CA VAL A 90 18.54 -10.10 14.73
C VAL A 90 18.73 -11.26 13.76
N GLN A 91 19.59 -12.21 14.09
CA GLN A 91 19.80 -13.40 13.28
C GLN A 91 18.50 -14.23 13.11
N LEU A 92 17.73 -14.37 14.19
CA LEU A 92 16.42 -15.04 14.15
C LEU A 92 15.46 -14.35 13.16
N CYS A 93 15.40 -13.03 13.18
CA CYS A 93 14.56 -12.27 12.25
C CYS A 93 15.02 -12.43 10.80
N GLU A 94 16.32 -12.42 10.53
CA GLU A 94 16.87 -12.69 9.20
C GLU A 94 16.50 -14.09 8.70
N GLN A 95 16.60 -15.10 9.55
CA GLN A 95 16.22 -16.48 9.21
C GLN A 95 14.72 -16.56 8.85
N ILE A 96 13.84 -15.92 9.63
CA ILE A 96 12.41 -15.89 9.36
C ILE A 96 12.11 -15.17 8.04
N PHE A 97 12.74 -14.02 7.78
CA PHE A 97 12.56 -13.33 6.50
C PHE A 97 13.06 -14.17 5.33
N ASN A 98 14.16 -14.90 5.49
CA ASN A 98 14.65 -15.82 4.46
C ASN A 98 13.67 -16.97 4.20
N LEU A 99 13.06 -17.56 5.24
CA LEU A 99 12.05 -18.59 5.09
C LEU A 99 10.79 -18.07 4.37
N ILE A 100 10.31 -16.88 4.75
CA ILE A 100 9.18 -16.24 4.08
C ILE A 100 9.52 -15.97 2.61
N SER A 101 10.72 -15.44 2.34
CA SER A 101 11.19 -15.17 0.97
C SER A 101 11.31 -16.47 0.15
N LEU A 102 11.83 -17.55 0.72
CA LEU A 102 11.93 -18.85 0.06
C LEU A 102 10.56 -19.47 -0.23
N SER A 103 9.60 -19.30 0.70
CA SER A 103 8.23 -19.76 0.47
C SER A 103 7.52 -18.97 -0.63
N SER A 104 7.81 -17.67 -0.74
CA SER A 104 7.25 -16.80 -1.79
C SER A 104 7.91 -17.00 -3.16
N LYS A 105 9.14 -17.50 -3.23
CA LYS A 105 9.82 -17.82 -4.50
C LYS A 105 9.15 -18.94 -5.31
N LYS A 106 8.31 -19.75 -4.69
CA LYS A 106 7.51 -20.78 -5.39
C LYS A 106 6.25 -20.24 -6.04
N VAL A 107 5.83 -19.02 -5.66
CA VAL A 107 4.68 -18.32 -6.25
C VAL A 107 5.24 -17.30 -7.25
N GLY A 108 4.70 -17.28 -8.45
CA GLY A 108 5.08 -16.29 -9.47
C GLY A 108 4.88 -14.86 -8.97
N ILE A 109 5.57 -13.91 -9.56
CA ILE A 109 5.29 -12.49 -9.33
C ILE A 109 4.02 -12.15 -10.10
N ASN A 110 2.97 -11.76 -9.39
CA ASN A 110 1.66 -11.55 -9.99
C ASN A 110 1.04 -10.18 -9.71
N ASN A 111 1.74 -9.30 -8.98
CA ASN A 111 1.30 -7.94 -8.72
C ASN A 111 2.29 -6.93 -9.31
N PHE A 112 1.82 -6.09 -10.22
CA PHE A 112 2.63 -5.12 -10.94
C PHE A 112 2.04 -3.72 -10.80
N VAL A 113 2.90 -2.74 -10.52
CA VAL A 113 2.58 -1.32 -10.64
C VAL A 113 3.30 -0.80 -11.87
N ILE A 114 2.54 -0.31 -12.84
CA ILE A 114 3.05 0.11 -14.14
C ILE A 114 2.85 1.62 -14.27
N PHE A 115 3.98 2.33 -14.41
CA PHE A 115 4.00 3.76 -14.69
C PHE A 115 3.93 3.93 -16.20
N THR A 116 2.80 4.40 -16.71
CA THR A 116 2.60 4.60 -18.15
C THR A 116 3.26 5.88 -18.65
N THR A 117 3.36 6.88 -17.78
CA THR A 117 3.94 8.20 -18.08
C THR A 117 4.24 8.93 -16.77
N SER A 118 5.24 9.81 -16.77
CA SER A 118 5.44 10.83 -15.74
C SER A 118 4.77 12.18 -16.10
N ASP A 119 4.11 12.29 -17.26
CA ASP A 119 3.36 13.50 -17.60
C ASP A 119 1.92 13.45 -17.04
N CYS A 120 1.33 14.63 -16.85
CA CYS A 120 0.01 14.79 -16.29
C CYS A 120 -0.68 16.03 -16.88
N ASN A 121 -1.99 15.99 -17.01
CA ASN A 121 -2.80 17.13 -17.41
C ASN A 121 -3.16 18.08 -16.27
N ALA A 122 -2.76 17.78 -15.03
CA ALA A 122 -2.90 18.65 -13.87
C ALA A 122 -1.56 19.20 -13.39
N ARG A 123 -1.59 20.26 -12.58
CA ARG A 123 -0.41 20.94 -12.01
C ARG A 123 -0.60 21.16 -10.52
N CYS A 124 -0.87 20.06 -9.80
CA CYS A 124 -1.10 20.10 -8.36
C CYS A 124 0.16 20.57 -7.63
N PHE A 125 0.04 21.55 -6.74
CA PHE A 125 1.18 22.09 -5.99
C PHE A 125 1.88 21.06 -5.08
N TYR A 126 1.14 20.05 -4.62
CA TYR A 126 1.65 18.99 -3.74
C TYR A 126 2.19 17.76 -4.51
N CYS A 127 2.26 17.82 -5.83
CA CYS A 127 2.64 16.66 -6.64
C CYS A 127 4.08 16.24 -6.33
N PHE A 128 4.28 14.98 -5.99
CA PHE A 128 5.62 14.43 -5.73
C PHE A 128 6.45 14.29 -7.02
N GLU A 129 5.81 14.30 -8.20
CA GLU A 129 6.47 14.32 -9.52
C GLU A 129 6.79 15.76 -9.99
N ASN A 130 6.59 16.78 -9.16
CA ASN A 130 6.93 18.14 -9.51
C ASN A 130 8.44 18.27 -9.69
N GLY A 131 8.87 18.75 -10.88
CA GLY A 131 10.28 18.84 -11.25
C GLY A 131 10.87 17.57 -11.89
N VAL A 132 10.11 16.48 -11.97
CA VAL A 132 10.53 15.28 -12.71
C VAL A 132 10.39 15.54 -14.22
N GLN A 133 11.37 15.05 -14.99
CA GLN A 133 11.30 15.07 -16.45
C GLN A 133 10.08 14.28 -16.92
N ARG A 134 9.33 14.86 -17.87
CA ARG A 134 8.10 14.23 -18.39
C ARG A 134 8.46 13.29 -19.51
N GLU A 135 8.18 12.02 -19.28
CA GLU A 135 8.47 10.94 -20.22
C GLU A 135 7.26 10.01 -20.33
N ASN A 136 7.07 9.48 -21.53
CA ASN A 136 6.07 8.48 -21.81
C ASN A 136 6.74 7.11 -21.98
N MET A 137 6.16 6.07 -21.41
CA MET A 137 6.56 4.70 -21.73
C MET A 137 6.43 4.47 -23.23
N SER A 138 7.48 3.97 -23.86
CA SER A 138 7.47 3.62 -25.29
C SER A 138 6.67 2.32 -25.52
N GLU A 139 6.23 2.11 -26.75
CA GLU A 139 5.56 0.86 -27.14
C GLU A 139 6.49 -0.35 -26.97
N GLN A 140 7.78 -0.17 -27.28
CA GLN A 140 8.78 -1.23 -27.07
C GLN A 140 8.92 -1.57 -25.60
N THR A 141 9.03 -0.58 -24.71
CA THR A 141 9.06 -0.81 -23.25
C THR A 141 7.79 -1.52 -22.76
N ALA A 142 6.62 -1.17 -23.32
CA ALA A 142 5.37 -1.86 -22.98
C ALA A 142 5.41 -3.35 -23.39
N LEU A 143 5.96 -3.67 -24.56
CA LEU A 143 6.16 -5.06 -25.01
C LEU A 143 7.16 -5.81 -24.12
N ASP A 144 8.27 -5.18 -23.76
CA ASP A 144 9.24 -5.77 -22.85
C ASP A 144 8.64 -6.06 -21.46
N VAL A 145 7.76 -5.17 -20.96
CA VAL A 145 6.99 -5.38 -19.73
C VAL A 145 6.04 -6.58 -19.89
N CYS A 146 5.40 -6.75 -21.05
CA CYS A 146 4.54 -7.90 -21.33
C CYS A 146 5.31 -9.22 -21.24
N GLU A 147 6.46 -9.31 -21.90
CA GLU A 147 7.32 -10.51 -21.86
C GLU A 147 7.81 -10.79 -20.44
N TYR A 148 8.18 -9.74 -19.70
CA TYR A 148 8.55 -9.89 -18.29
C TYR A 148 7.41 -10.45 -17.45
N ILE A 149 6.20 -9.88 -17.56
CA ILE A 149 5.01 -10.36 -16.85
C ILE A 149 4.74 -11.83 -17.16
N LYS A 150 4.74 -12.20 -18.44
CA LYS A 150 4.54 -13.57 -18.90
C LYS A 150 5.54 -14.53 -18.28
N LYS A 151 6.83 -14.14 -18.26
CA LYS A 151 7.93 -14.95 -17.72
C LYS A 151 7.80 -15.17 -16.21
N VAL A 152 7.45 -14.12 -15.43
CA VAL A 152 7.54 -14.19 -13.97
C VAL A 152 6.23 -14.54 -13.27
N SER A 153 5.09 -14.41 -13.96
CA SER A 153 3.77 -14.76 -13.40
C SER A 153 3.55 -16.26 -13.27
N ASN A 154 4.32 -17.06 -14.03
CA ASN A 154 4.28 -18.53 -13.96
C ASN A 154 2.84 -19.10 -14.06
N GLY A 155 2.01 -18.50 -14.93
CA GLY A 155 0.61 -18.90 -15.12
C GLY A 155 -0.37 -18.43 -14.05
N GLU A 156 0.11 -17.72 -13.04
CA GLU A 156 -0.75 -17.14 -12.01
C GLU A 156 -1.55 -15.94 -12.54
N LYS A 157 -2.73 -15.73 -11.96
CA LYS A 157 -3.55 -14.54 -12.25
C LYS A 157 -2.81 -13.25 -11.91
N VAL A 158 -2.76 -12.32 -12.86
CA VAL A 158 -2.02 -11.06 -12.74
C VAL A 158 -2.90 -9.93 -12.23
N SER A 159 -2.39 -9.15 -11.30
CA SER A 159 -3.00 -7.90 -10.80
C SER A 159 -2.16 -6.71 -11.25
N LEU A 160 -2.74 -5.85 -12.08
CA LEU A 160 -2.09 -4.63 -12.57
C LEU A 160 -2.58 -3.40 -11.80
N LYS A 161 -1.68 -2.46 -11.56
CA LYS A 161 -2.01 -1.13 -11.10
C LYS A 161 -1.41 -0.10 -12.05
N TRP A 162 -2.27 0.57 -12.80
CA TRP A 162 -1.87 1.68 -13.65
C TRP A 162 -1.61 2.92 -12.80
N PHE A 163 -0.44 3.50 -12.97
CA PHE A 163 0.04 4.62 -12.19
C PHE A 163 0.88 5.57 -13.07
N GLY A 164 1.35 6.68 -12.47
CA GLY A 164 2.18 7.71 -13.11
C GLY A 164 1.67 9.10 -12.79
N GLY A 165 2.01 10.08 -13.62
CA GLY A 165 1.42 11.41 -13.53
C GLY A 165 -0.09 11.35 -13.74
N GLU A 166 -0.54 11.13 -14.97
CA GLU A 166 -1.90 10.70 -15.29
C GLU A 166 -1.83 9.51 -16.26
N PRO A 167 -2.19 8.30 -15.83
CA PRO A 167 -2.04 7.10 -16.65
C PRO A 167 -2.74 7.17 -18.02
N LEU A 168 -3.89 7.84 -18.08
CA LEU A 168 -4.67 7.99 -19.30
C LEU A 168 -4.02 8.93 -20.32
N TYR A 169 -2.99 9.68 -19.92
CA TYR A 169 -2.21 10.51 -20.84
C TYR A 169 -1.40 9.65 -21.83
N ASN A 170 -1.10 8.41 -21.45
CA ASN A 170 -0.49 7.40 -22.31
C ASN A 170 -1.32 6.10 -22.33
N ALA A 171 -2.62 6.22 -22.59
CA ALA A 171 -3.55 5.09 -22.63
C ALA A 171 -3.19 4.02 -23.67
N LYS A 172 -2.40 4.38 -24.70
CA LYS A 172 -1.95 3.46 -25.74
C LYS A 172 -1.15 2.28 -25.17
N VAL A 173 -0.27 2.51 -24.19
CA VAL A 173 0.50 1.42 -23.59
C VAL A 173 -0.37 0.54 -22.68
N ILE A 174 -1.44 1.10 -22.09
CA ILE A 174 -2.44 0.30 -21.37
C ILE A 174 -3.12 -0.66 -22.32
N ASP A 175 -3.49 -0.21 -23.54
CA ASP A 175 -4.06 -1.08 -24.57
C ASP A 175 -3.09 -2.17 -24.97
N ILE A 176 -1.83 -1.82 -25.26
CA ILE A 176 -0.80 -2.78 -25.69
C ILE A 176 -0.68 -3.90 -24.66
N ILE A 177 -0.47 -3.54 -23.40
CA ILE A 177 -0.25 -4.52 -22.32
C ILE A 177 -1.52 -5.36 -22.10
N SER A 178 -2.69 -4.72 -22.02
CA SER A 178 -3.95 -5.44 -21.79
C SER A 178 -4.30 -6.41 -22.93
N ASN A 179 -4.10 -5.99 -24.18
CA ASN A 179 -4.34 -6.82 -25.34
C ASN A 179 -3.35 -7.97 -25.44
N TYR A 180 -2.06 -7.71 -25.14
CA TYR A 180 -1.04 -8.76 -25.07
C TYR A 180 -1.42 -9.85 -24.07
N LEU A 181 -1.80 -9.47 -22.84
CA LEU A 181 -2.17 -10.43 -21.80
C LEU A 181 -3.39 -11.27 -22.22
N LYS A 182 -4.40 -10.64 -22.84
CA LYS A 182 -5.55 -11.35 -23.38
C LYS A 182 -5.17 -12.33 -24.49
N SER A 183 -4.37 -11.89 -25.46
CA SER A 183 -3.95 -12.72 -26.59
C SER A 183 -3.06 -13.91 -26.18
N ASN A 184 -2.43 -13.82 -25.02
CA ASN A 184 -1.62 -14.90 -24.43
C ASN A 184 -2.37 -15.69 -23.35
N GLU A 185 -3.70 -15.50 -23.22
CA GLU A 185 -4.57 -16.19 -22.25
C GLU A 185 -4.13 -16.01 -20.80
N ILE A 186 -3.44 -14.89 -20.47
CA ILE A 186 -3.02 -14.56 -19.12
C ILE A 186 -4.19 -13.86 -18.42
N GLU A 187 -4.78 -14.54 -17.42
CA GLU A 187 -5.86 -13.95 -16.63
C GLU A 187 -5.35 -12.76 -15.82
N PHE A 188 -6.00 -11.60 -15.96
CA PHE A 188 -5.63 -10.43 -15.19
C PHE A 188 -6.83 -9.61 -14.73
N SER A 189 -6.60 -8.76 -13.74
CA SER A 189 -7.48 -7.66 -13.37
C SER A 189 -6.65 -6.41 -13.15
N SER A 190 -7.25 -5.24 -13.36
CA SER A 190 -6.51 -4.00 -13.17
C SER A 190 -7.21 -3.02 -12.23
N LYS A 191 -6.39 -2.12 -11.67
CA LYS A 191 -6.78 -0.96 -10.88
C LYS A 191 -6.03 0.25 -11.43
N MET A 192 -6.55 1.45 -11.18
CA MET A 192 -5.92 2.69 -11.63
C MET A 192 -5.94 3.75 -10.53
N THR A 193 -4.89 4.55 -10.47
CA THR A 193 -4.91 5.84 -9.74
C THR A 193 -4.90 6.93 -10.79
N SER A 194 -5.94 7.76 -10.82
CA SER A 194 -6.15 8.79 -11.83
C SER A 194 -6.71 10.07 -11.21
N ASN A 195 -6.54 11.20 -11.87
CA ASN A 195 -7.23 12.42 -11.50
C ASN A 195 -8.71 12.45 -12.01
N GLY A 196 -9.09 11.48 -12.82
CA GLY A 196 -10.47 11.28 -13.27
C GLY A 196 -10.93 12.12 -14.46
N PHE A 197 -10.09 13.07 -14.93
CA PHE A 197 -10.49 14.06 -15.94
C PHE A 197 -10.67 13.45 -17.35
N LEU A 198 -9.84 12.47 -17.72
CA LEU A 198 -9.77 11.90 -19.07
C LEU A 198 -10.70 10.70 -19.29
N PHE A 199 -11.55 10.35 -18.34
CA PHE A 199 -12.56 9.32 -18.51
C PHE A 199 -13.75 9.84 -19.32
N ASP A 200 -13.68 9.78 -20.64
CA ASP A 200 -14.84 9.90 -21.53
C ASP A 200 -15.52 8.54 -21.77
N ASP A 201 -16.64 8.53 -22.49
CA ASP A 201 -17.41 7.31 -22.71
C ASP A 201 -16.59 6.23 -23.44
N SER A 202 -15.76 6.63 -24.40
CA SER A 202 -14.88 5.71 -25.13
C SER A 202 -13.80 5.10 -24.22
N THR A 203 -13.22 5.90 -23.37
CA THR A 203 -12.21 5.46 -22.39
C THR A 203 -12.81 4.55 -21.32
N ILE A 204 -14.03 4.83 -20.86
CA ILE A 204 -14.74 3.98 -19.91
C ILE A 204 -15.08 2.62 -20.52
N LEU A 205 -15.52 2.59 -21.79
CA LEU A 205 -15.77 1.34 -22.50
C LEU A 205 -14.50 0.50 -22.63
N ARG A 206 -13.37 1.11 -23.03
CA ARG A 206 -12.06 0.44 -23.08
C ARG A 206 -11.63 -0.06 -21.71
N ALA A 207 -11.82 0.74 -20.67
CA ALA A 207 -11.48 0.38 -19.28
C ALA A 207 -12.22 -0.89 -18.83
N LYS A 208 -13.49 -1.01 -19.16
CA LYS A 208 -14.34 -2.15 -18.85
C LYS A 208 -13.97 -3.38 -19.68
N GLU A 209 -13.95 -3.23 -21.00
CA GLU A 209 -13.85 -4.34 -21.94
C GLU A 209 -12.42 -4.78 -22.22
N SER A 210 -11.49 -3.82 -22.36
CA SER A 210 -10.12 -4.12 -22.75
C SER A 210 -9.17 -4.21 -21.56
N TRP A 211 -9.22 -3.27 -20.63
CA TRP A 211 -8.25 -3.18 -19.54
C TRP A 211 -8.64 -4.01 -18.30
N ASN A 212 -9.82 -4.63 -18.30
CA ASN A 212 -10.37 -5.36 -17.16
C ASN A 212 -10.26 -4.55 -15.86
N LEU A 213 -10.57 -3.24 -15.94
CA LEU A 213 -10.44 -2.29 -14.86
C LEU A 213 -11.55 -2.49 -13.82
N LYS A 214 -11.20 -2.89 -12.62
CA LYS A 214 -12.16 -3.18 -11.54
C LYS A 214 -12.33 -2.01 -10.58
N ARG A 215 -11.31 -1.17 -10.45
CA ARG A 215 -11.32 -0.05 -9.50
C ARG A 215 -10.48 1.11 -9.97
N VAL A 216 -11.00 2.32 -9.78
CA VAL A 216 -10.24 3.56 -9.95
C VAL A 216 -10.20 4.32 -8.64
N GLN A 217 -9.01 4.74 -8.21
CA GLN A 217 -8.85 5.70 -7.15
C GLN A 217 -8.76 7.09 -7.76
N ILE A 218 -9.72 7.96 -7.43
CA ILE A 218 -9.78 9.34 -7.92
C ILE A 218 -9.55 10.31 -6.76
N THR A 219 -8.69 11.30 -6.98
CA THR A 219 -8.37 12.31 -5.97
C THR A 219 -9.33 13.49 -6.11
N LEU A 220 -10.11 13.75 -5.05
CA LEU A 220 -10.98 14.93 -4.91
C LEU A 220 -10.55 15.71 -3.66
N ASP A 221 -9.88 16.83 -3.85
CA ASP A 221 -9.21 17.57 -2.76
C ASP A 221 -10.02 18.77 -2.27
N GLY A 222 -11.32 18.58 -2.02
CA GLY A 222 -12.21 19.58 -1.46
C GLY A 222 -13.37 19.98 -2.38
N THR A 223 -14.05 21.09 -2.05
CA THR A 223 -15.15 21.65 -2.83
C THR A 223 -14.73 22.11 -4.23
N GLU A 224 -15.68 22.37 -5.10
CA GLU A 224 -15.44 22.77 -6.51
C GLU A 224 -14.37 23.86 -6.64
N LYS A 225 -14.50 24.93 -5.85
CA LYS A 225 -13.57 26.07 -5.91
C LYS A 225 -12.14 25.68 -5.51
N VAL A 226 -12.02 24.95 -4.42
CA VAL A 226 -10.72 24.52 -3.88
C VAL A 226 -10.09 23.47 -4.77
N TYR A 227 -10.86 22.48 -5.21
CA TYR A 227 -10.42 21.45 -6.13
C TYR A 227 -9.84 22.03 -7.42
N ASN A 228 -10.59 22.92 -8.11
CA ASN A 228 -10.15 23.50 -9.37
C ASN A 228 -8.83 24.28 -9.21
N LYS A 229 -8.68 25.02 -8.08
CA LYS A 229 -7.44 25.73 -7.76
C LYS A 229 -6.26 24.77 -7.51
N ILE A 230 -6.51 23.70 -6.75
CA ILE A 230 -5.46 22.73 -6.38
C ILE A 230 -5.01 21.95 -7.61
N LYS A 231 -5.94 21.42 -8.41
CA LYS A 231 -5.63 20.60 -9.60
C LYS A 231 -4.97 21.42 -10.70
N ASN A 232 -5.41 22.64 -10.91
CA ASN A 232 -4.82 23.56 -11.88
C ASN A 232 -4.55 22.84 -13.22
N TYR A 233 -5.64 22.38 -13.86
CA TYR A 233 -5.55 21.66 -15.14
C TYR A 233 -5.02 22.54 -16.26
N ILE A 234 -4.26 21.96 -17.18
CA ILE A 234 -3.68 22.69 -18.32
C ILE A 234 -4.72 23.08 -19.39
N TYR A 235 -5.94 22.54 -19.31
CA TYR A 235 -7.00 22.81 -20.28
C TYR A 235 -7.74 24.12 -19.91
N THR A 236 -7.69 25.08 -20.82
CA THR A 236 -8.37 26.39 -20.68
C THR A 236 -9.81 26.39 -21.22
N ASP A 237 -10.15 25.42 -22.03
CA ASP A 237 -11.46 25.23 -22.68
C ASP A 237 -12.47 24.47 -21.80
N CYS A 238 -12.04 23.95 -20.66
CA CYS A 238 -12.93 23.30 -19.70
C CYS A 238 -13.25 24.23 -18.54
N PRO A 239 -14.44 24.88 -18.53
CA PRO A 239 -14.76 25.91 -17.53
C PRO A 239 -14.92 25.34 -16.12
N ASN A 240 -15.19 24.04 -16.00
CA ASN A 240 -15.41 23.42 -14.70
C ASN A 240 -14.88 21.97 -14.65
N PRO A 241 -13.57 21.82 -14.40
CA PRO A 241 -12.96 20.49 -14.26
C PRO A 241 -13.56 19.61 -13.16
N PHE A 242 -13.97 20.21 -12.03
CA PHE A 242 -14.61 19.47 -10.94
C PHE A 242 -15.90 18.78 -11.40
N LYS A 243 -16.81 19.54 -12.03
CA LYS A 243 -18.07 18.95 -12.54
C LYS A 243 -17.82 17.87 -13.58
N ARG A 244 -16.83 18.05 -14.45
CA ARG A 244 -16.42 17.01 -15.42
C ARG A 244 -16.00 15.72 -14.70
N VAL A 245 -15.14 15.83 -13.68
CA VAL A 245 -14.65 14.65 -12.92
C VAL A 245 -15.80 14.00 -12.15
N ILE A 246 -16.70 14.77 -11.53
CA ILE A 246 -17.90 14.20 -10.86
C ILE A 246 -18.77 13.43 -11.87
N GLY A 247 -19.01 14.00 -13.05
CA GLY A 247 -19.75 13.31 -14.12
C GLY A 247 -19.06 12.01 -14.58
N ASN A 248 -17.74 12.03 -14.71
CA ASN A 248 -16.96 10.83 -15.05
C ASN A 248 -17.02 9.77 -13.94
N ILE A 249 -17.02 10.17 -12.68
CA ILE A 249 -17.22 9.26 -11.54
C ILE A 249 -18.58 8.55 -11.64
N SER A 250 -19.65 9.30 -11.90
CA SER A 250 -21.00 8.71 -12.08
C SER A 250 -21.01 7.67 -13.20
N LYS A 251 -20.43 8.01 -14.35
CA LYS A 251 -20.34 7.09 -15.50
C LYS A 251 -19.50 5.83 -15.20
N LEU A 252 -18.41 5.96 -14.45
CA LEU A 252 -17.61 4.81 -14.02
C LEU A 252 -18.43 3.85 -13.14
N ILE A 253 -19.20 4.40 -12.19
CA ILE A 253 -20.07 3.61 -11.29
C ILE A 253 -21.18 2.93 -12.09
N GLU A 254 -21.84 3.62 -13.00
CA GLU A 254 -22.87 3.08 -13.90
C GLU A 254 -22.31 1.91 -14.75
N ASN A 255 -21.04 1.98 -15.13
CA ASN A 255 -20.33 0.89 -15.82
C ASN A 255 -19.75 -0.18 -14.90
N GLN A 256 -20.13 -0.21 -13.62
CA GLN A 256 -19.73 -1.21 -12.63
C GLN A 256 -18.21 -1.18 -12.31
N ILE A 257 -17.54 -0.06 -12.54
CA ILE A 257 -16.17 0.18 -12.10
C ILE A 257 -16.21 0.82 -10.71
N CYS A 258 -15.64 0.15 -9.73
CA CYS A 258 -15.61 0.65 -8.36
C CYS A 258 -14.76 1.94 -8.28
N VAL A 259 -15.31 3.00 -7.72
CA VAL A 259 -14.56 4.24 -7.49
C VAL A 259 -14.22 4.41 -6.02
N THR A 260 -12.94 4.68 -5.75
CA THR A 260 -12.46 5.05 -4.41
C THR A 260 -12.04 6.51 -4.44
N ILE A 261 -12.62 7.34 -3.59
CA ILE A 261 -12.22 8.74 -3.46
C ILE A 261 -11.02 8.83 -2.50
N ARG A 262 -9.98 9.53 -2.94
CA ARG A 262 -8.85 9.94 -2.10
C ARG A 262 -8.91 11.42 -1.87
N LEU A 263 -8.79 11.83 -0.62
CA LEU A 263 -8.67 13.22 -0.21
C LEU A 263 -7.27 13.46 0.35
N ASN A 264 -6.50 14.35 -0.26
CA ASN A 264 -5.23 14.83 0.29
C ASN A 264 -5.50 16.08 1.09
N VAL A 265 -5.34 16.01 2.41
CA VAL A 265 -5.57 17.14 3.32
C VAL A 265 -4.29 17.96 3.47
N SER A 266 -4.42 19.27 3.31
CA SER A 266 -3.35 20.25 3.47
C SER A 266 -3.93 21.55 4.05
N ASP A 267 -3.09 22.54 4.35
CA ASP A 267 -3.56 23.87 4.79
C ASP A 267 -4.46 24.56 3.76
N ALA A 268 -4.37 24.18 2.49
CA ALA A 268 -5.18 24.75 1.42
C ALA A 268 -6.64 24.27 1.43
N ASN A 269 -6.96 23.15 2.08
CA ASN A 269 -8.28 22.53 2.06
C ASN A 269 -8.77 21.96 3.41
N ARG A 270 -8.01 22.10 4.49
CA ARG A 270 -8.39 21.53 5.80
C ARG A 270 -9.63 22.15 6.44
N SER A 271 -10.01 23.34 5.99
CA SER A 271 -11.20 24.07 6.45
C SER A 271 -12.38 24.03 5.48
N ASP A 272 -12.27 23.25 4.39
CA ASP A 272 -13.24 23.15 3.26
C ASP A 272 -14.18 21.89 3.36
#